data_9c0067fa6eb92c13224838b49c2488f6
#
_entry.id   9c0067fa6eb92c13224838b49c2488f6
#
_cell.length_a   1.000
_cell.length_b   1.000
_cell.length_c   1.000
_cell.angle_alpha   90.00
_cell.angle_beta   90.00
_cell.angle_gamma   90.00
#
_symmetry.space_group_name_H-M   'P 1'
#
loop_
_entity.id
_entity.type
_entity.pdbx_description
1 polymer ?
#
loop_
_entity_poly.entity_id
_entity_poly.type
_entity_poly.pdbx_seq_one_letter_code
_entity_poly.pdbx_strand_id
1 'polypeptide(L)'
;TCMDEPRCTPTSPRLSVSPLWTYPPMISPSLLPIVLLTMSNVFMTAAWYGHLKFTDRPLWAVVLVSWGIAFFEYCLAVPANRYGHAVYSAAELKTMQEVITLVVFAVFSVVYLKEALTINHAVGFLLIAAGAFFVFKGPL
;
A
#
# COMPACT_ATOMS: atom_id res chain seq x y z
N THR A 1 -31.36 -53.65 19.33
CA THR A 1 -31.79 -52.67 20.32
C THR A 1 -30.59 -51.79 20.59
N CYS A 2 -30.38 -50.74 19.82
CA CYS A 2 -29.40 -49.72 20.07
C CYS A 2 -30.13 -48.55 20.70
N MET A 3 -29.75 -48.24 21.92
CA MET A 3 -30.18 -47.03 22.63
C MET A 3 -28.99 -46.14 22.91
N ASP A 4 -29.19 -44.89 22.54
CA ASP A 4 -28.55 -43.68 23.10
C ASP A 4 -27.04 -43.50 22.93
N GLU A 5 -26.69 -42.83 21.83
CA GLU A 5 -25.41 -42.22 21.65
C GLU A 5 -25.51 -40.74 22.12
N PRO A 6 -24.85 -40.32 23.21
CA PRO A 6 -24.76 -38.91 23.55
C PRO A 6 -23.82 -38.22 22.60
N ARG A 7 -24.30 -37.20 21.90
CA ARG A 7 -23.54 -36.30 21.03
C ARG A 7 -22.32 -35.74 21.78
N CYS A 8 -21.16 -36.27 21.51
CA CYS A 8 -19.89 -35.62 21.82
C CYS A 8 -19.76 -34.40 20.91
N THR A 9 -20.13 -33.25 21.40
CA THR A 9 -19.69 -31.99 20.82
C THR A 9 -18.20 -31.87 21.10
N PRO A 10 -17.32 -31.78 20.11
CA PRO A 10 -15.94 -31.44 20.36
C PRO A 10 -15.90 -29.98 20.77
N THR A 11 -15.79 -29.74 22.05
CA THR A 11 -15.42 -28.44 22.59
C THR A 11 -13.93 -28.25 22.28
N SER A 12 -13.63 -27.90 21.04
CA SER A 12 -12.32 -27.38 20.73
C SER A 12 -12.17 -26.05 21.50
N PRO A 13 -11.18 -25.91 22.37
CA PRO A 13 -10.87 -24.62 22.94
C PRO A 13 -10.47 -23.73 21.75
N ARG A 14 -11.30 -22.73 21.43
CA ARG A 14 -10.86 -21.62 20.59
C ARG A 14 -9.69 -21.01 21.34
N LEU A 15 -8.49 -21.38 20.93
CA LEU A 15 -7.33 -20.58 21.23
C LEU A 15 -7.66 -19.20 20.65
N SER A 16 -8.06 -18.28 21.53
CA SER A 16 -8.08 -16.88 21.20
C SER A 16 -6.61 -16.50 21.00
N VAL A 17 -6.13 -16.70 19.79
CA VAL A 17 -4.88 -16.09 19.36
C VAL A 17 -5.20 -14.60 19.36
N SER A 18 -4.91 -13.96 20.47
CA SER A 18 -4.88 -12.50 20.51
C SER A 18 -3.95 -12.09 19.38
N PRO A 19 -4.43 -11.30 18.41
CA PRO A 19 -3.57 -10.87 17.33
C PRO A 19 -2.42 -10.11 17.96
N LEU A 20 -1.19 -10.57 17.73
CA LEU A 20 0.06 -9.94 18.19
C LEU A 20 0.23 -8.50 17.65
N TRP A 21 -0.80 -7.99 16.99
CA TRP A 21 -0.87 -6.71 16.31
C TRP A 21 -1.92 -5.84 17.01
N THR A 22 -1.57 -5.26 18.13
CA THR A 22 -2.34 -4.18 18.75
C THR A 22 -2.15 -2.93 17.91
N TYR A 23 -3.23 -2.45 17.27
CA TYR A 23 -3.25 -1.14 16.62
C TYR A 23 -2.93 -0.05 17.64
N PRO A 24 -2.12 0.95 17.28
CA PRO A 24 -1.95 2.11 18.14
C PRO A 24 -3.32 2.75 18.40
N PRO A 25 -3.65 3.06 19.68
CA PRO A 25 -5.02 3.42 20.10
C PRO A 25 -5.54 4.74 19.53
N MET A 26 -4.73 5.46 18.74
CA MET A 26 -5.01 6.82 18.26
C MET A 26 -5.49 6.89 16.79
N ILE A 27 -5.39 5.81 16.00
CA ILE A 27 -5.72 5.84 14.58
C ILE A 27 -6.69 4.69 14.27
N SER A 28 -7.76 4.99 13.50
CA SER A 28 -8.70 3.95 13.09
C SER A 28 -8.01 2.86 12.27
N PRO A 29 -8.40 1.58 12.41
CA PRO A 29 -7.78 0.46 11.70
C PRO A 29 -7.82 0.61 10.16
N SER A 30 -8.80 1.33 9.63
CA SER A 30 -8.92 1.60 8.20
C SER A 30 -8.06 2.76 7.72
N LEU A 31 -7.73 3.72 8.58
CA LEU A 31 -6.94 4.90 8.18
C LEU A 31 -5.43 4.65 8.26
N LEU A 32 -4.98 3.83 9.21
CA LEU A 32 -3.57 3.54 9.41
C LEU A 32 -2.87 3.00 8.16
N PRO A 33 -3.42 2.01 7.41
CA PRO A 33 -2.81 1.53 6.19
C PRO A 33 -2.68 2.62 5.12
N ILE A 34 -3.69 3.48 4.99
CA ILE A 34 -3.69 4.57 3.99
C ILE A 34 -2.57 5.57 4.27
N VAL A 35 -2.40 5.97 5.53
CA VAL A 35 -1.32 6.89 5.94
C VAL A 35 0.06 6.27 5.69
N LEU A 36 0.26 5.02 6.11
CA LEU A 36 1.52 4.31 5.90
C LEU A 36 1.83 4.11 4.41
N LEU A 37 0.84 3.75 3.59
CA LEU A 37 0.99 3.63 2.14
C LEU A 37 1.33 4.98 1.50
N THR A 38 0.72 6.06 1.95
CA THR A 38 1.03 7.40 1.43
C THR A 38 2.48 7.79 1.73
N MET A 39 2.93 7.60 2.96
CA MET A 39 4.32 7.85 3.34
C MET A 39 5.30 6.95 2.57
N SER A 40 5.00 5.66 2.47
CA SER A 40 5.77 4.69 1.70
C SER A 40 5.92 5.14 0.24
N ASN A 41 4.84 5.58 -0.40
CA ASN A 41 4.87 6.03 -1.79
C ASN A 41 5.69 7.31 -2.02
N VAL A 42 5.81 8.19 -1.02
CA VAL A 42 6.73 9.33 -1.10
C VAL A 42 8.18 8.85 -1.18
N PHE A 43 8.58 7.91 -0.32
CA PHE A 43 9.92 7.31 -0.38
C PHE A 43 10.14 6.51 -1.67
N MET A 44 9.15 5.73 -2.10
CA MET A 44 9.21 4.99 -3.36
C MET A 44 9.43 5.93 -4.56
N THR A 45 8.65 7.00 -4.66
CA THR A 45 8.78 7.99 -5.74
C THR A 45 10.15 8.66 -5.72
N ALA A 46 10.67 9.02 -4.54
CA ALA A 46 12.00 9.57 -4.39
C ALA A 46 13.11 8.58 -4.78
N ALA A 47 12.97 7.30 -4.41
CA ALA A 47 13.92 6.25 -4.76
C ALA A 47 14.00 6.00 -6.27
N TRP A 48 12.85 5.96 -6.95
CA TRP A 48 12.75 5.63 -8.36
C TRP A 48 13.02 6.80 -9.30
N TYR A 49 12.67 8.00 -8.91
CA TYR A 49 12.69 9.18 -9.80
C TYR A 49 13.56 10.33 -9.29
N GLY A 50 13.94 10.32 -8.00
CA GLY A 50 14.75 11.42 -7.44
C GLY A 50 16.10 11.57 -8.10
N HIS A 51 16.69 10.49 -8.57
CA HIS A 51 17.99 10.46 -9.23
C HIS A 51 18.00 11.08 -10.64
N LEU A 52 16.85 11.28 -11.27
CA LEU A 52 16.75 11.84 -12.63
C LEU A 52 17.35 13.26 -12.73
N LYS A 53 17.49 13.95 -11.62
CA LYS A 53 18.20 15.24 -11.57
C LYS A 53 19.72 15.13 -11.45
N PHE A 54 20.26 13.95 -11.20
CA PHE A 54 21.67 13.74 -10.93
C PHE A 54 22.32 12.85 -12.00
N THR A 55 22.13 13.21 -13.25
CA THR A 55 22.60 12.43 -14.41
C THR A 55 24.13 12.40 -14.55
N ASP A 56 24.84 13.30 -13.87
CA ASP A 56 26.29 13.39 -13.81
C ASP A 56 26.94 12.39 -12.82
N ARG A 57 26.14 11.73 -11.98
CA ARG A 57 26.65 10.81 -10.97
C ARG A 57 26.84 9.39 -11.50
N PRO A 58 27.84 8.64 -10.99
CA PRO A 58 28.06 7.27 -11.43
C PRO A 58 26.86 6.38 -11.05
N LEU A 59 26.45 5.52 -11.98
CA LEU A 59 25.24 4.69 -11.86
C LEU A 59 25.22 3.85 -10.58
N TRP A 60 26.35 3.24 -10.19
CA TRP A 60 26.45 2.42 -8.99
C TRP A 60 26.10 3.21 -7.70
N ALA A 61 26.56 4.48 -7.61
CA ALA A 61 26.27 5.34 -6.46
C ALA A 61 24.76 5.71 -6.42
N VAL A 62 24.19 6.00 -7.58
CA VAL A 62 22.75 6.26 -7.70
C VAL A 62 21.94 5.04 -7.26
N VAL A 63 22.32 3.85 -7.68
CA VAL A 63 21.64 2.59 -7.29
C VAL A 63 21.71 2.39 -5.78
N LEU A 64 22.89 2.57 -5.15
CA LEU A 64 23.04 2.42 -3.70
C LEU A 64 22.20 3.42 -2.90
N VAL A 65 22.18 4.69 -3.32
CA VAL A 65 21.37 5.72 -2.65
C VAL A 65 19.88 5.42 -2.80
N SER A 66 19.44 5.10 -4.02
CA SER A 66 18.04 4.74 -4.29
C SER A 66 17.61 3.50 -3.50
N TRP A 67 18.49 2.49 -3.41
CA TRP A 67 18.23 1.30 -2.60
C TRP A 67 18.10 1.64 -1.10
N GLY A 68 18.96 2.52 -0.58
CA GLY A 68 18.87 2.99 0.80
C GLY A 68 17.54 3.70 1.09
N ILE A 69 17.04 4.53 0.15
CA ILE A 69 15.73 5.19 0.26
C ILE A 69 14.60 4.14 0.19
N ALA A 70 14.69 3.18 -0.73
CA ALA A 70 13.72 2.10 -0.87
C ALA A 70 13.65 1.19 0.38
N PHE A 71 14.71 1.08 1.16
CA PHE A 71 14.68 0.38 2.43
C PHE A 71 13.69 1.01 3.42
N PHE A 72 13.68 2.34 3.54
CA PHE A 72 12.69 3.05 4.38
C PHE A 72 11.27 2.91 3.83
N GLU A 73 11.11 2.96 2.51
CA GLU A 73 9.84 2.65 1.85
C GLU A 73 9.31 1.29 2.29
N TYR A 74 10.14 0.25 2.20
CA TYR A 74 9.78 -1.11 2.55
C TYR A 74 9.38 -1.26 4.03
N CYS A 75 10.07 -0.55 4.94
CA CYS A 75 9.73 -0.51 6.36
C CYS A 75 8.34 0.09 6.64
N LEU A 76 7.79 0.89 5.73
CA LEU A 76 6.44 1.45 5.81
C LEU A 76 5.42 0.61 5.03
N ALA A 77 5.77 0.14 3.84
CA ALA A 77 4.87 -0.63 2.97
C ALA A 77 4.47 -1.97 3.57
N VAL A 78 5.42 -2.70 4.18
CA VAL A 78 5.14 -4.03 4.75
C VAL A 78 4.16 -3.95 5.93
N PRO A 79 4.35 -3.08 6.94
CA PRO A 79 3.35 -2.89 7.98
C PRO A 79 2.01 -2.39 7.43
N ALA A 80 2.03 -1.45 6.46
CA ALA A 80 0.81 -0.93 5.84
C ALA A 80 -0.04 -2.05 5.23
N ASN A 81 0.58 -2.93 4.44
CA ASN A 81 -0.11 -4.07 3.83
C ASN A 81 -0.55 -5.09 4.87
N ARG A 82 0.26 -5.33 5.88
CA ARG A 82 -0.04 -6.32 6.93
C ARG A 82 -1.20 -5.88 7.82
N TYR A 83 -1.20 -4.63 8.27
CA TYR A 83 -2.33 -4.07 9.02
C TYR A 83 -3.57 -3.88 8.12
N GLY A 84 -3.35 -3.42 6.90
CA GLY A 84 -4.42 -3.20 5.93
C GLY A 84 -5.16 -4.47 5.57
N HIS A 85 -4.49 -5.60 5.49
CA HIS A 85 -5.12 -6.89 5.13
C HIS A 85 -6.13 -7.40 6.17
N ALA A 86 -6.14 -6.82 7.38
CA ALA A 86 -7.18 -7.10 8.36
C ALA A 86 -8.53 -6.40 8.03
N VAL A 87 -8.50 -5.37 7.17
CA VAL A 87 -9.67 -4.54 6.83
C VAL A 87 -10.00 -4.59 5.34
N TYR A 88 -8.97 -4.69 4.50
CA TYR A 88 -9.05 -4.64 3.03
C TYR A 88 -8.53 -5.93 2.41
N SER A 89 -9.06 -6.31 1.27
CA SER A 89 -8.49 -7.39 0.45
C SER A 89 -7.13 -6.98 -0.14
N ALA A 90 -6.32 -7.95 -0.57
CA ALA A 90 -5.05 -7.67 -1.23
C ALA A 90 -5.21 -6.86 -2.52
N ALA A 91 -6.31 -7.10 -3.27
CA ALA A 91 -6.63 -6.35 -4.48
C ALA A 91 -6.96 -4.89 -4.18
N GLU A 92 -7.73 -4.62 -3.12
CA GLU A 92 -8.04 -3.27 -2.67
C GLU A 92 -6.80 -2.52 -2.19
N LEU A 93 -5.94 -3.17 -1.40
CA LEU A 93 -4.67 -2.58 -0.94
C LEU A 93 -3.77 -2.21 -2.12
N LYS A 94 -3.63 -3.11 -3.10
CA LYS A 94 -2.85 -2.85 -4.31
C LYS A 94 -3.43 -1.68 -5.11
N THR A 95 -4.74 -1.64 -5.27
CA THR A 95 -5.43 -0.57 -6.00
C THR A 95 -5.29 0.79 -5.29
N MET A 96 -5.42 0.81 -3.95
CA MET A 96 -5.15 2.03 -3.16
C MET A 96 -3.72 2.52 -3.38
N GLN A 97 -2.75 1.61 -3.34
CA GLN A 97 -1.35 1.94 -3.57
C GLN A 97 -1.13 2.57 -4.95
N GLU A 98 -1.74 2.04 -6.01
CA GLU A 98 -1.62 2.59 -7.37
C GLU A 98 -2.20 4.02 -7.46
N VAL A 99 -3.39 4.26 -6.89
CA VAL A 99 -4.00 5.58 -6.89
C VAL A 99 -3.13 6.58 -6.11
N ILE A 100 -2.64 6.19 -4.93
CA ILE A 100 -1.74 7.02 -4.12
C ILE A 100 -0.44 7.31 -4.88
N THR A 101 0.14 6.31 -5.53
CA THR A 101 1.36 6.45 -6.35
C THR A 101 1.16 7.51 -7.45
N LEU A 102 0.04 7.46 -8.16
CA LEU A 102 -0.25 8.43 -9.23
C LEU A 102 -0.33 9.86 -8.69
N VAL A 103 -1.01 10.07 -7.55
CA VAL A 103 -1.13 11.40 -6.92
C VAL A 103 0.23 11.89 -6.44
N VAL A 104 0.97 11.06 -5.72
CA VAL A 104 2.31 11.42 -5.21
C VAL A 104 3.26 11.72 -6.36
N PHE A 105 3.25 10.88 -7.41
CA PHE A 105 4.08 11.08 -8.60
C PHE A 105 3.70 12.36 -9.35
N ALA A 106 2.42 12.67 -9.52
CA ALA A 106 1.98 13.89 -10.18
C ALA A 106 2.49 15.14 -9.45
N VAL A 107 2.37 15.16 -8.11
CA VAL A 107 2.92 16.26 -7.29
C VAL A 107 4.44 16.32 -7.40
N PHE A 108 5.12 15.20 -7.29
CA PHE A 108 6.58 15.09 -7.40
C PHE A 108 7.09 15.55 -8.76
N SER A 109 6.44 15.16 -9.85
CA SER A 109 6.81 15.56 -11.22
C SER A 109 6.75 17.08 -11.39
N VAL A 110 5.67 17.71 -10.93
CA VAL A 110 5.52 19.16 -11.04
C VAL A 110 6.46 19.91 -10.10
N VAL A 111 6.54 19.49 -8.83
CA VAL A 111 7.27 20.25 -7.80
C VAL A 111 8.77 19.99 -7.87
N TYR A 112 9.17 18.72 -8.00
CA TYR A 112 10.58 18.33 -7.96
C TYR A 112 11.21 18.28 -9.34
N LEU A 113 10.63 17.53 -10.31
CA LEU A 113 11.20 17.41 -11.65
C LEU A 113 11.00 18.68 -12.49
N LYS A 114 10.01 19.52 -12.14
CA LYS A 114 9.61 20.71 -12.93
C LYS A 114 9.09 20.38 -14.32
N GLU A 115 8.52 19.20 -14.47
CA GLU A 115 7.87 18.74 -15.68
C GLU A 115 6.38 19.10 -15.66
N ALA A 116 5.89 19.66 -16.79
CA ALA A 116 4.48 19.99 -16.92
C ALA A 116 3.65 18.73 -17.22
N LEU A 117 2.64 18.47 -16.40
CA LEU A 117 1.66 17.44 -16.72
C LEU A 117 0.77 17.90 -17.88
N THR A 118 0.74 17.12 -18.95
CA THR A 118 -0.14 17.39 -20.09
C THR A 118 -1.55 16.88 -19.83
N ILE A 119 -2.52 17.36 -20.63
CA ILE A 119 -3.91 16.88 -20.56
C ILE A 119 -3.97 15.37 -20.78
N ASN A 120 -3.11 14.81 -21.65
CA ASN A 120 -3.05 13.37 -21.88
C ASN A 120 -2.66 12.59 -20.61
N HIS A 121 -1.72 13.11 -19.81
CA HIS A 121 -1.38 12.50 -18.52
C HIS A 121 -2.57 12.56 -17.56
N ALA A 122 -3.26 13.70 -17.50
CA ALA A 122 -4.45 13.84 -16.63
C ALA A 122 -5.56 12.86 -17.02
N VAL A 123 -5.85 12.74 -18.32
CA VAL A 123 -6.85 11.78 -18.85
C VAL A 123 -6.43 10.33 -18.52
N GLY A 124 -5.15 9.97 -18.74
CA GLY A 124 -4.63 8.64 -18.41
C GLY A 124 -4.79 8.31 -16.92
N PHE A 125 -4.43 9.25 -16.03
CA PHE A 125 -4.56 9.07 -14.59
C PHE A 125 -6.01 8.94 -14.15
N LEU A 126 -6.94 9.71 -14.75
CA LEU A 126 -8.36 9.59 -14.50
C LEU A 126 -8.92 8.23 -14.92
N LEU A 127 -8.48 7.69 -16.05
CA LEU A 127 -8.90 6.35 -16.50
C LEU A 127 -8.40 5.25 -15.54
N ILE A 128 -7.17 5.36 -15.02
CA ILE A 128 -6.65 4.43 -14.02
C ILE A 128 -7.46 4.54 -12.71
N ALA A 129 -7.75 5.75 -12.25
CA ALA A 129 -8.58 5.99 -11.07
C ALA A 129 -10.01 5.47 -11.26
N ALA A 130 -10.59 5.61 -12.46
CA ALA A 130 -11.89 5.02 -12.79
C ALA A 130 -11.84 3.50 -12.75
N GLY A 131 -10.76 2.87 -13.27
CA GLY A 131 -10.54 1.42 -13.14
C GLY A 131 -10.47 0.98 -11.68
N ALA A 132 -9.79 1.73 -10.83
CA ALA A 132 -9.71 1.49 -9.40
C ALA A 132 -11.09 1.44 -8.73
N PHE A 133 -12.02 2.31 -9.15
CA PHE A 133 -13.39 2.34 -8.63
C PHE A 133 -14.11 1.00 -8.77
N PHE A 134 -13.90 0.29 -9.88
CA PHE A 134 -14.52 -1.03 -10.10
C PHE A 134 -13.98 -2.10 -9.16
N VAL A 135 -12.71 -2.01 -8.75
CA VAL A 135 -12.11 -2.95 -7.79
C VAL A 135 -12.77 -2.83 -6.42
N PHE A 136 -13.11 -1.60 -5.99
CA PHE A 136 -13.76 -1.37 -4.70
C PHE A 136 -15.26 -1.68 -4.70
N LYS A 137 -15.90 -1.67 -5.87
CA LYS A 137 -17.35 -1.89 -5.94
C LYS A 137 -17.77 -3.36 -5.85
N GLY A 138 -16.79 -4.29 -5.86
CA GLY A 138 -17.04 -5.72 -5.79
C GLY A 138 -17.54 -6.33 -7.11
N PRO A 139 -17.86 -7.62 -7.10
CA PRO A 139 -18.28 -8.33 -8.31
C PRO A 139 -19.59 -7.76 -8.84
N LEU A 140 -19.61 -7.51 -10.14
CA LEU A 140 -20.82 -7.19 -10.89
C LEU A 140 -21.76 -8.39 -10.94
#